data_fc3a4876f719db8079f4ec79d1217ca0
#
_entry.id   fc3a4876f719db8079f4ec79d1217ca0
#
_cell.length_a   1.000
_cell.length_b   1.000
_cell.length_c   1.000
_cell.angle_alpha   90.00
_cell.angle_beta   90.00
_cell.angle_gamma   90.00
#
_symmetry.space_group_name_H-M   'P 1'
#
loop_
_entity.id
_entity.type
_entity.pdbx_description
1 polymer ?
#
loop_
_entity_poly.entity_id
_entity_poly.type
_entity_poly.pdbx_seq_one_letter_code
_entity_poly.pdbx_strand_id
1 'polypeptide(L)'
;PDMTTEQNVLNALGQVKSYKKLGKHNMALCNASNRPVVVLQKKASDVKLSALNGEWKIEEVNGEAIPSGMEKQPFINFDVKKKSIHGNAGCNLINGGFETDKENPRSISFPNVISTMMACPDMEGKVMKAINEVKSFDVLSGGGIGFYSADGTLVMVLVKK
;
A
#
# COMPACT_ATOMS: atom_id res chain seq x y z
N PRO A 1 17.89 -20.38 -23.79
CA PRO A 1 17.86 -20.37 -22.33
C PRO A 1 19.06 -21.13 -21.79
N ASP A 2 19.78 -20.51 -20.89
CA ASP A 2 20.95 -21.10 -20.28
C ASP A 2 20.54 -22.03 -19.12
N MET A 3 20.46 -23.33 -19.41
CA MET A 3 20.13 -24.36 -18.42
C MET A 3 21.14 -24.45 -17.28
N THR A 4 22.38 -24.02 -17.48
CA THR A 4 23.40 -23.98 -16.44
C THR A 4 23.07 -22.94 -15.37
N THR A 5 22.60 -21.77 -15.75
CA THR A 5 22.16 -20.72 -14.83
C THR A 5 20.95 -21.18 -14.03
N GLU A 6 19.96 -21.79 -14.67
CA GLU A 6 18.79 -22.36 -14.00
C GLU A 6 19.19 -23.41 -12.96
N GLN A 7 20.06 -24.35 -13.33
CA GLN A 7 20.54 -25.39 -12.44
C GLN A 7 21.29 -24.81 -11.23
N ASN A 8 22.11 -23.77 -11.44
CA ASN A 8 22.81 -23.09 -10.35
C ASN A 8 21.84 -22.41 -9.37
N VAL A 9 20.78 -21.80 -9.85
CA VAL A 9 19.73 -21.19 -9.00
C VAL A 9 19.02 -22.27 -8.18
N LEU A 10 18.62 -23.38 -8.79
CA LEU A 10 17.97 -24.50 -8.10
C LEU A 10 18.86 -25.12 -7.03
N ASN A 11 20.15 -25.31 -7.31
CA ASN A 11 21.12 -25.81 -6.35
C ASN A 11 21.31 -24.85 -5.18
N ALA A 12 21.39 -23.55 -5.42
CA ALA A 12 21.50 -22.54 -4.37
C ALA A 12 20.25 -22.52 -3.48
N LEU A 13 19.06 -22.59 -4.05
CA LEU A 13 17.79 -22.66 -3.29
C LEU A 13 17.69 -23.92 -2.43
N GLY A 14 18.21 -25.07 -2.90
CA GLY A 14 18.27 -26.31 -2.12
C GLY A 14 19.17 -26.23 -0.87
N GLN A 15 20.11 -25.28 -0.82
CA GLN A 15 21.01 -25.05 0.31
C GLN A 15 20.46 -24.04 1.33
N VAL A 16 19.35 -23.38 1.04
CA VAL A 16 18.79 -22.34 1.92
C VAL A 16 18.28 -22.96 3.23
N LYS A 17 18.76 -22.43 4.35
CA LYS A 17 18.33 -22.80 5.71
C LYS A 17 17.79 -21.63 6.50
N SER A 18 18.10 -20.38 6.11
CA SER A 18 17.66 -19.16 6.77
C SER A 18 17.63 -18.00 5.79
N TYR A 19 17.04 -16.89 6.21
CA TYR A 19 17.05 -15.65 5.45
C TYR A 19 17.52 -14.49 6.33
N LYS A 20 18.08 -13.47 5.69
CA LYS A 20 18.52 -12.23 6.33
C LYS A 20 18.07 -11.02 5.51
N LYS A 21 17.45 -10.05 6.18
CA LYS A 21 17.03 -8.81 5.54
C LYS A 21 18.25 -7.88 5.39
N LEU A 22 18.55 -7.46 4.16
CA LEU A 22 19.70 -6.59 3.83
C LEU A 22 19.28 -5.12 3.61
N GLY A 23 18.09 -4.72 4.03
CA GLY A 23 17.55 -3.39 3.81
C GLY A 23 16.09 -3.45 3.34
N LYS A 24 15.55 -2.33 2.88
CA LYS A 24 14.14 -2.24 2.51
C LYS A 24 13.72 -3.13 1.32
N HIS A 25 14.65 -3.41 0.41
CA HIS A 25 14.32 -4.04 -0.87
C HIS A 25 15.13 -5.32 -1.16
N ASN A 26 16.06 -5.66 -0.29
CA ASN A 26 16.95 -6.80 -0.48
C ASN A 26 16.79 -7.83 0.63
N MET A 27 16.90 -9.09 0.25
CA MET A 27 16.90 -10.22 1.17
C MET A 27 17.96 -11.23 0.75
N ALA A 28 18.75 -11.71 1.70
CA ALA A 28 19.68 -12.81 1.48
C ALA A 28 19.08 -14.12 2.00
N LEU A 29 19.13 -15.15 1.14
CA LEU A 29 18.84 -16.52 1.53
C LEU A 29 20.17 -17.19 1.89
N CYS A 30 20.28 -17.73 3.08
CA CYS A 30 21.53 -18.23 3.65
C CYS A 30 21.52 -19.75 3.81
N ASN A 31 22.70 -20.36 3.72
CA ASN A 31 22.90 -21.80 4.02
C ASN A 31 23.04 -22.04 5.53
N ALA A 32 23.27 -23.30 5.93
CA ALA A 32 23.44 -23.70 7.32
C ALA A 32 24.62 -23.01 8.03
N SER A 33 25.62 -22.57 7.30
CA SER A 33 26.77 -21.79 7.80
C SER A 33 26.51 -20.29 7.87
N ASN A 34 25.27 -19.84 7.65
CA ASN A 34 24.84 -18.44 7.61
C ASN A 34 25.54 -17.62 6.50
N ARG A 35 25.95 -18.25 5.43
CA ARG A 35 26.50 -17.59 4.25
C ARG A 35 25.41 -17.32 3.23
N PRO A 36 25.37 -16.11 2.61
CA PRO A 36 24.41 -15.83 1.55
C PRO A 36 24.66 -16.71 0.33
N VAL A 37 23.68 -17.48 -0.09
CA VAL A 37 23.72 -18.30 -1.32
C VAL A 37 22.87 -17.71 -2.44
N VAL A 38 21.83 -16.93 -2.08
CA VAL A 38 20.99 -16.19 -3.02
C VAL A 38 20.67 -14.83 -2.44
N VAL A 39 20.87 -13.77 -3.20
CA VAL A 39 20.45 -12.41 -2.86
C VAL A 39 19.23 -12.06 -3.71
N LEU A 40 18.12 -11.75 -3.04
CA LEU A 40 16.87 -11.34 -3.69
C LEU A 40 16.74 -9.83 -3.59
N GLN A 41 16.50 -9.19 -4.71
CA GLN A 41 16.08 -7.81 -4.78
C GLN A 41 14.60 -7.75 -5.10
N LYS A 42 13.83 -7.02 -4.29
CA LYS A 42 12.42 -6.80 -4.60
C LYS A 42 12.32 -6.06 -5.94
N LYS A 43 11.69 -6.71 -6.91
CA LYS A 43 11.45 -6.10 -8.21
C LYS A 43 10.58 -4.85 -7.99
N ALA A 44 11.05 -3.70 -8.44
CA ALA A 44 10.22 -2.50 -8.49
C ALA A 44 9.07 -2.81 -9.45
N SER A 45 7.85 -2.96 -8.90
CA SER A 45 6.67 -3.05 -9.75
C SER A 45 6.48 -1.70 -10.42
N ASP A 46 6.07 -1.69 -11.69
CA ASP A 46 5.74 -0.50 -12.47
C ASP A 46 4.42 0.13 -11.99
N VAL A 47 4.35 0.44 -10.69
CA VAL A 47 3.20 1.11 -10.11
C VAL A 47 3.26 2.58 -10.49
N LYS A 48 2.30 2.98 -11.31
CA LYS A 48 2.16 4.37 -11.74
C LYS A 48 1.15 5.09 -10.86
N LEU A 49 1.44 6.33 -10.52
CA LEU A 49 0.52 7.19 -9.79
C LEU A 49 -0.84 7.33 -10.50
N SER A 50 -0.85 7.29 -11.83
CA SER A 50 -2.07 7.31 -12.64
C SER A 50 -3.06 6.17 -12.33
N ALA A 51 -2.59 5.06 -11.75
CA ALA A 51 -3.46 3.97 -11.32
C ALA A 51 -4.43 4.41 -10.20
N LEU A 52 -4.09 5.44 -9.43
CA LEU A 52 -4.96 5.96 -8.37
C LEU A 52 -6.10 6.84 -8.90
N ASN A 53 -5.99 7.39 -10.11
CA ASN A 53 -6.96 8.36 -10.60
C ASN A 53 -8.39 7.82 -10.61
N GLY A 54 -9.34 8.61 -10.11
CA GLY A 54 -10.76 8.29 -10.06
C GLY A 54 -11.28 7.93 -8.68
N GLU A 55 -12.48 7.36 -8.61
CA GLU A 55 -13.20 7.09 -7.37
C GLU A 55 -12.98 5.65 -6.90
N TRP A 56 -12.65 5.54 -5.61
CA TRP A 56 -12.35 4.28 -4.93
C TRP A 56 -13.18 4.15 -3.66
N LYS A 57 -13.86 3.02 -3.51
CA LYS A 57 -14.53 2.64 -2.27
C LYS A 57 -13.47 2.16 -1.27
N ILE A 58 -13.58 2.59 -0.01
CA ILE A 58 -12.79 2.02 1.08
C ILE A 58 -13.46 0.72 1.52
N GLU A 59 -12.76 -0.39 1.41
CA GLU A 59 -13.28 -1.72 1.75
C GLU A 59 -12.83 -2.19 3.12
N GLU A 60 -11.60 -1.84 3.50
CA GLU A 60 -10.99 -2.28 4.76
C GLU A 60 -10.12 -1.18 5.35
N VAL A 61 -10.12 -1.05 6.66
CA VAL A 61 -9.26 -0.13 7.44
C VAL A 61 -8.66 -0.89 8.62
N ASN A 62 -7.33 -0.90 8.73
CA ASN A 62 -6.56 -1.57 9.78
C ASN A 62 -6.98 -3.04 10.02
N GLY A 63 -7.27 -3.78 8.94
CA GLY A 63 -7.69 -5.18 9.02
C GLY A 63 -9.17 -5.39 9.34
N GLU A 64 -9.94 -4.31 9.49
CA GLU A 64 -11.39 -4.37 9.72
C GLU A 64 -12.14 -4.01 8.43
N ALA A 65 -13.00 -4.91 7.97
CA ALA A 65 -13.87 -4.63 6.82
C ALA A 65 -14.90 -3.54 7.15
N ILE A 66 -15.11 -2.63 6.18
CA ILE A 66 -16.15 -1.61 6.31
C ILE A 66 -17.53 -2.28 6.19
N PRO A 67 -18.43 -2.08 7.18
CA PRO A 67 -19.76 -2.67 7.11
C PRO A 67 -20.55 -2.22 5.87
N SER A 68 -21.14 -3.15 5.14
CA SER A 68 -21.94 -2.86 3.95
C SER A 68 -23.26 -2.15 4.23
N GLY A 69 -23.72 -2.22 5.48
CA GLY A 69 -24.98 -1.59 5.94
C GLY A 69 -24.87 -0.15 6.39
N MET A 70 -23.74 0.51 6.20
CA MET A 70 -23.59 1.93 6.52
C MET A 70 -24.46 2.79 5.60
N GLU A 71 -25.08 3.82 6.15
CA GLU A 71 -25.88 4.80 5.40
C GLU A 71 -25.06 5.46 4.29
N LYS A 72 -23.81 5.78 4.58
CA LYS A 72 -22.84 6.29 3.60
C LYS A 72 -21.59 5.43 3.60
N GLN A 73 -21.33 4.80 2.47
CA GLN A 73 -20.09 4.03 2.29
C GLN A 73 -18.92 4.98 2.11
N PRO A 74 -17.81 4.81 2.86
CA PRO A 74 -16.65 5.66 2.71
C PRO A 74 -15.99 5.45 1.33
N PHE A 75 -15.56 6.56 0.73
CA PHE A 75 -14.88 6.56 -0.56
C PHE A 75 -13.88 7.70 -0.66
N ILE A 76 -12.91 7.55 -1.54
CA ILE A 76 -11.94 8.59 -1.90
C ILE A 76 -11.88 8.70 -3.42
N ASN A 77 -12.00 9.90 -3.92
CA ASN A 77 -11.76 10.22 -5.33
C ASN A 77 -10.41 10.95 -5.45
N PHE A 78 -9.57 10.46 -6.32
CA PHE A 78 -8.24 11.02 -6.58
C PHE A 78 -8.22 11.80 -7.90
N ASP A 79 -7.80 13.06 -7.84
CA ASP A 79 -7.38 13.83 -9.00
C ASP A 79 -5.84 13.88 -9.01
N VAL A 80 -5.25 12.99 -9.79
CA VAL A 80 -3.79 12.82 -9.83
C VAL A 80 -3.10 14.04 -10.45
N LYS A 81 -3.74 14.72 -11.38
CA LYS A 81 -3.18 15.94 -12.01
C LYS A 81 -3.07 17.09 -11.03
N LYS A 82 -4.09 17.29 -10.20
CA LYS A 82 -4.13 18.34 -9.18
C LYS A 82 -3.49 17.91 -7.86
N LYS A 83 -3.14 16.64 -7.70
CA LYS A 83 -2.69 16.03 -6.44
C LYS A 83 -3.66 16.32 -5.29
N SER A 84 -4.93 16.15 -5.55
CA SER A 84 -6.00 16.37 -4.58
C SER A 84 -6.89 15.15 -4.41
N ILE A 85 -7.51 15.08 -3.26
CA ILE A 85 -8.53 14.09 -2.94
C ILE A 85 -9.80 14.79 -2.46
N HIS A 86 -10.93 14.15 -2.74
CA HIS A 86 -12.19 14.44 -2.08
C HIS A 86 -12.95 13.14 -1.86
N GLY A 87 -13.83 13.12 -0.89
CA GLY A 87 -14.57 11.90 -0.61
C GLY A 87 -15.42 12.01 0.63
N ASN A 88 -15.69 10.85 1.21
CA ASN A 88 -16.46 10.72 2.44
C ASN A 88 -15.79 9.64 3.32
N ALA A 89 -15.64 9.95 4.59
CA ALA A 89 -15.02 9.00 5.54
C ALA A 89 -16.05 8.08 6.24
N GLY A 90 -17.29 8.07 5.75
CA GLY A 90 -18.41 7.31 6.32
C GLY A 90 -19.52 8.20 6.86
N CYS A 91 -19.24 9.46 7.15
CA CYS A 91 -20.18 10.47 7.63
C CYS A 91 -19.79 11.86 7.12
N ASN A 92 -18.61 12.34 7.49
CA ASN A 92 -18.08 13.63 7.05
C ASN A 92 -17.46 13.58 5.66
N LEU A 93 -17.58 14.69 4.94
CA LEU A 93 -16.83 14.90 3.70
C LEU A 93 -15.36 15.16 4.01
N ILE A 94 -14.50 14.58 3.20
CA ILE A 94 -13.06 14.80 3.28
C ILE A 94 -12.56 15.50 2.01
N ASN A 95 -11.62 16.42 2.20
CA ASN A 95 -10.92 17.10 1.12
C ASN A 95 -9.47 17.31 1.53
N GLY A 96 -8.57 17.28 0.58
CA GLY A 96 -7.17 17.53 0.86
C GLY A 96 -6.27 17.34 -0.33
N GLY A 97 -4.99 17.52 -0.09
CA GLY A 97 -3.94 17.22 -1.05
C GLY A 97 -3.19 15.96 -0.66
N PHE A 98 -2.45 15.42 -1.62
CA PHE A 98 -1.49 14.37 -1.36
C PHE A 98 -0.12 14.73 -1.94
N GLU A 99 0.91 14.20 -1.32
CA GLU A 99 2.29 14.38 -1.74
C GLU A 99 2.88 13.07 -2.24
N THR A 100 3.78 13.16 -3.20
CA THR A 100 4.46 12.02 -3.81
C THR A 100 5.95 12.33 -3.94
N ASP A 101 6.77 11.28 -4.00
CA ASP A 101 8.19 11.39 -4.23
C ASP A 101 8.53 10.89 -5.65
N LYS A 102 9.24 11.70 -6.42
CA LYS A 102 9.68 11.33 -7.79
C LYS A 102 10.66 10.16 -7.81
N GLU A 103 11.44 10.01 -6.76
CA GLU A 103 12.42 8.93 -6.63
C GLU A 103 11.79 7.62 -6.18
N ASN A 104 10.62 7.69 -5.53
CA ASN A 104 9.87 6.51 -5.09
C ASN A 104 8.43 6.57 -5.62
N PRO A 105 8.13 5.87 -6.74
CA PRO A 105 6.80 5.93 -7.37
C PRO A 105 5.66 5.37 -6.51
N ARG A 106 5.97 4.68 -5.42
CA ARG A 106 4.97 4.17 -4.46
C ARG A 106 4.75 5.09 -3.26
N SER A 107 5.55 6.14 -3.12
CA SER A 107 5.40 7.10 -2.03
C SER A 107 4.13 7.93 -2.23
N ILE A 108 3.30 7.98 -1.21
CA ILE A 108 2.14 8.86 -1.11
C ILE A 108 1.88 9.18 0.35
N SER A 109 1.55 10.43 0.63
CA SER A 109 1.15 10.87 1.96
C SER A 109 0.08 11.95 1.87
N PHE A 110 -0.69 12.11 2.93
CA PHE A 110 -1.82 13.02 2.99
C PHE A 110 -1.64 14.02 4.14
N PRO A 111 -0.75 15.04 3.98
CA PRO A 111 -0.39 15.92 5.10
C PRO A 111 -1.50 16.89 5.53
N ASN A 112 -2.44 17.20 4.65
CA ASN A 112 -3.43 18.25 4.85
C ASN A 112 -4.83 17.79 4.43
N VAL A 113 -5.32 16.70 5.02
CA VAL A 113 -6.71 16.26 4.82
C VAL A 113 -7.59 16.88 5.89
N ILE A 114 -8.60 17.59 5.46
CA ILE A 114 -9.63 18.19 6.31
C ILE A 114 -10.95 17.45 6.15
N SER A 115 -11.75 17.44 7.21
CA SER A 115 -13.11 16.90 7.18
C SER A 115 -14.11 17.91 7.72
N THR A 116 -15.38 17.77 7.34
CA THR A 116 -16.48 18.46 8.02
C THR A 116 -16.61 17.95 9.45
N MET A 117 -17.25 18.71 10.34
CA MET A 117 -17.24 18.43 11.77
C MET A 117 -18.64 18.02 12.29
N MET A 118 -19.30 17.07 11.64
CA MET A 118 -20.51 16.47 12.17
C MET A 118 -20.16 15.39 13.21
N ALA A 119 -21.00 15.19 14.21
CA ALA A 119 -20.86 14.07 15.14
C ALA A 119 -21.11 12.74 14.40
N CYS A 120 -20.11 11.90 14.34
CA CYS A 120 -20.12 10.70 13.53
C CYS A 120 -19.73 9.46 14.35
N PRO A 121 -20.16 8.26 13.91
CA PRO A 121 -19.74 7.00 14.51
C PRO A 121 -18.23 6.77 14.44
N ASP A 122 -17.71 5.91 15.31
CA ASP A 122 -16.28 5.61 15.49
C ASP A 122 -15.52 5.20 14.22
N MET A 123 -16.21 4.67 13.21
CA MET A 123 -15.60 4.23 11.96
C MET A 123 -14.89 5.36 11.21
N GLU A 124 -15.45 6.56 11.24
CA GLU A 124 -14.83 7.73 10.61
C GLU A 124 -13.48 8.08 11.23
N GLY A 125 -13.39 8.04 12.56
CA GLY A 125 -12.12 8.24 13.27
C GLY A 125 -11.05 7.25 12.84
N LYS A 126 -11.42 5.99 12.61
CA LYS A 126 -10.54 4.95 12.09
C LYS A 126 -10.07 5.27 10.66
N VAL A 127 -10.98 5.70 9.79
CA VAL A 127 -10.65 6.08 8.40
C VAL A 127 -9.70 7.28 8.38
N MET A 128 -9.98 8.32 9.14
CA MET A 128 -9.15 9.53 9.20
C MET A 128 -7.75 9.23 9.77
N LYS A 129 -7.67 8.41 10.81
CA LYS A 129 -6.41 7.97 11.38
C LYS A 129 -5.59 7.19 10.34
N ALA A 130 -6.20 6.23 9.65
CA ALA A 130 -5.54 5.44 8.62
C ALA A 130 -5.00 6.32 7.48
N ILE A 131 -5.78 7.31 7.00
CA ILE A 131 -5.34 8.26 5.97
C ILE A 131 -4.06 8.99 6.41
N ASN A 132 -4.01 9.44 7.66
CA ASN A 132 -2.83 10.15 8.20
C ASN A 132 -1.59 9.25 8.33
N GLU A 133 -1.77 7.94 8.48
CA GLU A 133 -0.68 6.98 8.61
C GLU A 133 -0.09 6.53 7.27
N VAL A 134 -0.77 6.78 6.16
CA VAL A 134 -0.34 6.35 4.81
C VAL A 134 0.99 6.99 4.42
N LYS A 135 1.94 6.17 3.98
CA LYS A 135 3.25 6.61 3.43
C LYS A 135 3.58 5.98 2.09
N SER A 136 2.88 4.92 1.70
CA SER A 136 3.06 4.29 0.39
C SER A 136 1.79 3.58 -0.07
N PHE A 137 1.75 3.22 -1.34
CA PHE A 137 0.66 2.46 -1.92
C PHE A 137 1.19 1.38 -2.87
N ASP A 138 0.38 0.39 -3.14
CA ASP A 138 0.65 -0.64 -4.14
C ASP A 138 -0.66 -1.11 -4.78
N VAL A 139 -0.56 -1.62 -6.00
CA VAL A 139 -1.69 -2.28 -6.65
C VAL A 139 -1.78 -3.71 -6.13
N LEU A 140 -2.94 -4.09 -5.63
CA LEU A 140 -3.20 -5.44 -5.13
C LEU A 140 -3.60 -6.38 -6.28
N SER A 141 -3.43 -7.69 -6.06
CA SER A 141 -3.98 -8.69 -6.95
C SER A 141 -5.50 -8.50 -7.05
N GLY A 142 -6.05 -8.45 -8.27
CA GLY A 142 -7.45 -8.13 -8.50
C GLY A 142 -7.76 -6.65 -8.78
N GLY A 143 -6.74 -5.77 -8.81
CA GLY A 143 -6.86 -4.37 -9.24
C GLY A 143 -7.24 -3.39 -8.13
N GLY A 144 -7.32 -3.82 -6.88
CA GLY A 144 -7.47 -2.94 -5.72
C GLY A 144 -6.18 -2.18 -5.39
N ILE A 145 -6.28 -1.21 -4.49
CA ILE A 145 -5.14 -0.43 -3.98
C ILE A 145 -4.97 -0.72 -2.49
N GLY A 146 -3.76 -1.06 -2.10
CA GLY A 146 -3.35 -1.12 -0.69
C GLY A 146 -2.58 0.13 -0.30
N PHE A 147 -2.96 0.75 0.82
CA PHE A 147 -2.19 1.81 1.45
C PHE A 147 -1.43 1.26 2.66
N TYR A 148 -0.20 1.70 2.80
CA TYR A 148 0.74 1.20 3.82
C TYR A 148 1.30 2.34 4.64
N SER A 149 1.50 2.09 5.93
CA SER A 149 2.18 3.00 6.84
C SER A 149 3.71 2.96 6.64
N ALA A 150 4.44 3.80 7.39
CA ALA A 150 5.90 3.90 7.29
C ALA A 150 6.62 2.57 7.61
N ASP A 151 6.06 1.73 8.47
CA ASP A 151 6.61 0.41 8.83
C ASP A 151 6.22 -0.71 7.84
N GLY A 152 5.42 -0.39 6.80
CA GLY A 152 4.95 -1.34 5.81
C GLY A 152 3.68 -2.10 6.19
N THR A 153 2.99 -1.71 7.26
CA THR A 153 1.70 -2.28 7.64
C THR A 153 0.60 -1.81 6.68
N LEU A 154 -0.23 -2.72 6.20
CA LEU A 154 -1.41 -2.41 5.39
C LEU A 154 -2.47 -1.73 6.27
N VAL A 155 -2.74 -0.46 6.01
CA VAL A 155 -3.68 0.34 6.81
C VAL A 155 -5.03 0.57 6.13
N MET A 156 -5.10 0.43 4.81
CA MET A 156 -6.36 0.62 4.08
C MET A 156 -6.36 -0.16 2.76
N VAL A 157 -7.50 -0.71 2.42
CA VAL A 157 -7.75 -1.35 1.12
C VAL A 157 -8.85 -0.60 0.39
N LEU A 158 -8.54 -0.23 -0.85
CA LEU A 158 -9.46 0.45 -1.76
C LEU A 158 -9.81 -0.47 -2.93
N VAL A 159 -11.07 -0.44 -3.33
CA VAL A 159 -11.54 -1.14 -4.53
C VAL A 159 -12.17 -0.14 -5.49
N LYS A 160 -12.01 -0.38 -6.79
CA LYS A 160 -12.59 0.48 -7.82
C LYS A 160 -14.12 0.49 -7.70
N LYS A 161 -14.69 1.67 -7.74
CA LYS A 161 -16.14 1.84 -7.75
C LYS A 161 -16.71 1.70 -9.15
#